data_1a729aa95deac3cc0acccf880d3f2cf3
#
_entry.id   1a729aa95deac3cc0acccf880d3f2cf3
#
_cell.length_a   1.000
_cell.length_b   1.000
_cell.length_c   1.000
_cell.angle_alpha   90.00
_cell.angle_beta   90.00
_cell.angle_gamma   90.00
#
_symmetry.space_group_name_H-M   'P 1'
#
loop_
_entity.id
_entity.type
_entity.pdbx_description
1 polymer ?
#
loop_
_entity_poly.entity_id
_entity_poly.type
_entity_poly.pdbx_seq_one_letter_code
_entity_poly.pdbx_strand_id
1 'polypeptide(L)'
;MTKTNFSKWFAAASFLLASSSFAQMTPVGTWHTIDDKTGETKAEIQIVDKDGALSGRVVKSLRSEPGDKKTCDDCKDDRKGKDIIGMEIIRGVKADASGENLWANGGKILDPENGKEYTVKMVPQEGGKKLQVRGYIGPFYRTQTWLRAQ
;
A
#
# COMPACT_ATOMS: atom_id res chain seq x y z
N MET A 1 55.90 50.13 17.49
CA MET A 1 54.85 49.83 16.43
C MET A 1 54.61 48.33 16.41
N THR A 2 53.62 47.88 17.11
CA THR A 2 53.23 46.46 17.19
C THR A 2 51.91 46.28 16.42
N LYS A 3 51.98 45.59 15.31
CA LYS A 3 50.78 45.22 14.53
C LYS A 3 50.27 43.90 15.05
N THR A 4 49.12 43.95 15.70
CA THR A 4 48.35 42.76 16.14
C THR A 4 47.50 42.25 14.99
N ASN A 5 47.81 41.07 14.49
CA ASN A 5 46.99 40.35 13.50
C ASN A 5 45.86 39.61 14.24
N PHE A 6 44.61 40.06 14.06
CA PHE A 6 43.44 39.34 14.51
C PHE A 6 43.03 38.30 13.45
N SER A 7 43.36 37.04 13.73
CA SER A 7 42.91 35.91 12.95
C SER A 7 41.45 35.61 13.31
N LYS A 8 40.52 35.84 12.33
CA LYS A 8 39.08 35.51 12.46
C LYS A 8 38.91 34.04 12.12
N TRP A 9 38.63 33.25 13.12
CA TRP A 9 38.19 31.86 12.95
C TRP A 9 36.70 31.86 12.65
N PHE A 10 36.36 31.56 11.41
CA PHE A 10 34.97 31.24 11.02
C PHE A 10 34.69 29.78 11.36
N ALA A 11 33.95 29.53 12.43
CA ALA A 11 33.40 28.23 12.73
C ALA A 11 32.18 28.04 11.84
N ALA A 12 32.31 27.24 10.78
CA ALA A 12 31.18 26.82 9.96
C ALA A 12 30.38 25.76 10.74
N ALA A 13 29.27 26.17 11.34
CA ALA A 13 28.31 25.27 11.95
C ALA A 13 27.51 24.58 10.82
N SER A 14 27.87 23.33 10.48
CA SER A 14 27.10 22.50 9.56
C SER A 14 25.82 22.03 10.26
N PHE A 15 24.69 22.65 9.95
CA PHE A 15 23.39 22.18 10.36
C PHE A 15 23.04 20.95 9.53
N LEU A 16 23.15 19.77 10.14
CA LEU A 16 22.58 18.53 9.64
C LEU A 16 21.05 18.63 9.75
N LEU A 17 20.39 18.97 8.64
CA LEU A 17 18.94 18.85 8.52
C LEU A 17 18.59 17.38 8.54
N ALA A 18 18.21 16.85 9.69
CA ALA A 18 17.57 15.55 9.80
C ALA A 18 16.20 15.66 9.11
N SER A 19 16.13 15.18 7.88
CA SER A 19 14.85 15.02 7.18
C SER A 19 14.04 13.97 7.93
N SER A 20 13.10 14.41 8.77
CA SER A 20 12.10 13.56 9.37
C SER A 20 11.21 13.04 8.24
N SER A 21 11.46 11.80 7.79
CA SER A 21 10.57 11.09 6.89
C SER A 21 9.26 10.83 7.64
N PHE A 22 8.34 11.77 7.57
CA PHE A 22 6.97 11.51 8.01
C PHE A 22 6.42 10.43 7.08
N ALA A 23 6.16 9.24 7.62
CA ALA A 23 5.47 8.20 6.88
C ALA A 23 4.12 8.76 6.41
N GLN A 24 3.92 8.80 5.10
CA GLN A 24 2.77 9.43 4.50
C GLN A 24 1.50 8.66 4.87
N MET A 25 0.51 9.35 5.43
CA MET A 25 -0.81 8.79 5.73
C MET A 25 -1.62 8.61 4.42
N THR A 26 -1.12 7.74 3.55
CA THR A 26 -1.72 7.42 2.24
C THR A 26 -1.60 5.93 1.95
N PRO A 27 -2.57 5.33 1.23
CA PRO A 27 -2.45 3.96 0.73
C PRO A 27 -1.38 3.79 -0.35
N VAL A 28 -0.90 4.87 -0.97
CA VAL A 28 0.16 4.80 -1.99
C VAL A 28 1.44 4.22 -1.39
N GLY A 29 2.03 3.26 -2.08
CA GLY A 29 3.25 2.58 -1.66
C GLY A 29 3.20 1.07 -1.86
N THR A 30 4.16 0.37 -1.28
CA THR A 30 4.28 -1.08 -1.35
C THR A 30 3.87 -1.70 -0.02
N TRP A 31 3.07 -2.75 -0.10
CA TRP A 31 2.43 -3.38 1.06
C TRP A 31 2.58 -4.89 1.03
N HIS A 32 2.83 -5.48 2.20
CA HIS A 32 2.79 -6.92 2.41
C HIS A 32 1.42 -7.32 2.94
N THR A 33 0.72 -8.18 2.21
CA THR A 33 -0.51 -8.82 2.69
C THR A 33 -0.17 -9.91 3.68
N ILE A 34 -1.05 -10.12 4.65
CA ILE A 34 -0.90 -11.14 5.69
C ILE A 34 -1.94 -12.23 5.47
N ASP A 35 -1.52 -13.47 5.55
CA ASP A 35 -2.41 -14.62 5.56
C ASP A 35 -3.16 -14.68 6.89
N ASP A 36 -4.49 -14.67 6.87
CA ASP A 36 -5.31 -14.61 8.08
C ASP A 36 -5.25 -15.91 8.91
N LYS A 37 -4.82 -17.01 8.31
CA LYS A 37 -4.74 -18.30 8.99
C LYS A 37 -3.39 -18.52 9.65
N THR A 38 -2.32 -18.13 8.98
CA THR A 38 -0.95 -18.39 9.43
C THR A 38 -0.27 -17.17 10.04
N GLY A 39 -0.74 -15.95 9.75
CA GLY A 39 -0.11 -14.69 10.14
C GLY A 39 1.16 -14.36 9.35
N GLU A 40 1.50 -15.14 8.34
CA GLU A 40 2.68 -14.94 7.52
C GLU A 40 2.42 -13.95 6.37
N THR A 41 3.47 -13.32 5.88
CA THR A 41 3.39 -12.48 4.69
C THR A 41 3.13 -13.36 3.46
N LYS A 42 2.13 -12.97 2.66
CA LYS A 42 1.65 -13.75 1.52
C LYS A 42 2.07 -13.17 0.18
N ALA A 43 1.85 -11.90 -0.01
CA ALA A 43 2.14 -11.22 -1.27
C ALA A 43 2.54 -9.77 -1.04
N GLU A 44 3.19 -9.21 -2.04
CA GLU A 44 3.53 -7.79 -2.11
C GLU A 44 2.62 -7.11 -3.12
N ILE A 45 1.97 -6.02 -2.69
CA ILE A 45 1.05 -5.22 -3.48
C ILE A 45 1.63 -3.81 -3.62
N GLN A 46 1.73 -3.33 -4.84
CA GLN A 46 2.08 -1.94 -5.12
C GLN A 46 0.81 -1.16 -5.42
N ILE A 47 0.57 -0.09 -4.64
CA ILE A 47 -0.53 0.85 -4.85
C ILE A 47 0.06 2.16 -5.37
N VAL A 48 -0.52 2.66 -6.47
CA VAL A 48 -0.16 3.94 -7.10
C VAL A 48 -1.39 4.80 -7.27
N ASP A 49 -1.20 6.12 -7.28
CA ASP A 49 -2.24 7.07 -7.65
C ASP A 49 -2.19 7.28 -9.18
N LYS A 50 -3.35 7.17 -9.83
CA LYS A 50 -3.57 7.46 -11.22
C LYS A 50 -4.66 8.54 -11.32
N ASP A 51 -4.23 9.79 -11.37
CA ASP A 51 -5.12 10.95 -11.51
C ASP A 51 -6.22 11.01 -10.41
N GLY A 52 -5.83 10.76 -9.16
CA GLY A 52 -6.72 10.80 -7.99
C GLY A 52 -7.48 9.51 -7.71
N ALA A 53 -7.29 8.47 -8.52
CA ALA A 53 -7.84 7.14 -8.29
C ALA A 53 -6.71 6.12 -8.05
N LEU A 54 -6.81 5.35 -6.98
CA LEU A 54 -5.81 4.35 -6.65
C LEU A 54 -5.95 3.10 -7.52
N SER A 55 -4.81 2.59 -7.96
CA SER A 55 -4.63 1.31 -8.64
C SER A 55 -3.62 0.47 -7.87
N GLY A 56 -3.92 -0.81 -7.64
CA GLY A 56 -3.01 -1.71 -6.92
C GLY A 56 -2.76 -3.00 -7.68
N ARG A 57 -1.48 -3.41 -7.75
CA ARG A 57 -1.04 -4.62 -8.44
C ARG A 57 -0.33 -5.59 -7.52
N VAL A 58 -0.52 -6.88 -7.76
CA VAL A 58 0.32 -7.91 -7.16
C VAL A 58 1.67 -7.88 -7.86
N VAL A 59 2.73 -7.54 -7.14
CA VAL A 59 4.08 -7.46 -7.74
C VAL A 59 4.93 -8.68 -7.42
N LYS A 60 4.62 -9.37 -6.31
CA LYS A 60 5.41 -10.52 -5.88
C LYS A 60 4.59 -11.46 -5.00
N SER A 61 4.82 -12.77 -5.13
CA SER A 61 4.44 -13.76 -4.13
C SER A 61 5.59 -13.88 -3.12
N LEU A 62 5.30 -13.74 -1.84
CA LEU A 62 6.26 -13.85 -0.74
C LEU A 62 6.24 -15.25 -0.12
N ARG A 63 5.19 -16.01 -0.41
CA ARG A 63 5.02 -17.40 -0.01
C ARG A 63 4.54 -18.20 -1.21
N SER A 64 5.01 -19.45 -1.34
CA SER A 64 4.52 -20.38 -2.34
C SER A 64 4.28 -21.71 -1.68
N GLU A 65 3.03 -22.18 -1.73
CA GLU A 65 2.62 -23.48 -1.23
C GLU A 65 2.17 -24.39 -2.37
N PRO A 66 2.27 -25.72 -2.20
CA PRO A 66 1.66 -26.65 -3.14
C PRO A 66 0.17 -26.37 -3.29
N GLY A 67 -0.32 -26.20 -4.53
CA GLY A 67 -1.72 -25.90 -4.83
C GLY A 67 -2.05 -24.40 -4.93
N ASP A 68 -1.10 -23.51 -4.70
CA ASP A 68 -1.30 -22.07 -4.94
C ASP A 68 -1.62 -21.80 -6.41
N LYS A 69 -2.70 -21.06 -6.64
CA LYS A 69 -3.09 -20.64 -7.99
C LYS A 69 -2.09 -19.64 -8.53
N LYS A 70 -1.70 -19.83 -9.79
CA LYS A 70 -0.84 -18.90 -10.54
C LYS A 70 -1.65 -17.93 -11.40
N THR A 71 -2.85 -18.35 -11.78
CA THR A 71 -3.77 -17.62 -12.67
C THR A 71 -5.13 -17.43 -11.99
N CYS A 72 -5.85 -16.38 -12.38
CA CYS A 72 -7.20 -16.14 -11.90
C CYS A 72 -8.23 -16.84 -12.78
N ASP A 73 -8.41 -18.13 -12.62
CA ASP A 73 -9.35 -18.91 -13.44
C ASP A 73 -10.83 -18.63 -13.13
N ASP A 74 -11.10 -18.18 -11.90
CA ASP A 74 -12.45 -17.84 -11.42
C ASP A 74 -12.83 -16.37 -11.68
N CYS A 75 -11.91 -15.54 -12.19
CA CYS A 75 -12.20 -14.17 -12.60
C CYS A 75 -13.23 -14.14 -13.72
N LYS A 76 -14.07 -13.08 -13.76
CA LYS A 76 -15.18 -12.95 -14.70
C LYS A 76 -14.99 -11.83 -15.73
N ASP A 77 -13.96 -11.02 -15.55
CA ASP A 77 -13.65 -9.86 -16.40
C ASP A 77 -12.39 -10.10 -17.26
N ASP A 78 -11.74 -9.00 -17.66
CA ASP A 78 -10.49 -8.99 -18.43
C ASP A 78 -9.32 -9.72 -17.74
N ARG A 79 -9.44 -10.05 -16.46
CA ARG A 79 -8.43 -10.75 -15.66
C ARG A 79 -8.56 -12.26 -15.66
N LYS A 80 -9.63 -12.81 -16.26
CA LYS A 80 -9.84 -14.26 -16.33
C LYS A 80 -8.70 -14.99 -17.02
N GLY A 81 -8.15 -16.00 -16.34
CA GLY A 81 -7.03 -16.81 -16.82
C GLY A 81 -5.70 -16.08 -16.92
N LYS A 82 -5.60 -14.84 -16.43
CA LYS A 82 -4.35 -14.08 -16.39
C LYS A 82 -3.52 -14.45 -15.17
N ASP A 83 -2.22 -14.27 -15.31
CA ASP A 83 -1.29 -14.45 -14.19
C ASP A 83 -1.64 -13.52 -13.04
N ILE A 84 -1.59 -14.04 -11.81
CA ILE A 84 -1.82 -13.27 -10.59
C ILE A 84 -0.70 -12.27 -10.36
N ILE A 85 0.55 -12.65 -10.63
CA ILE A 85 1.69 -11.70 -10.56
C ILE A 85 1.56 -10.70 -11.72
N GLY A 86 1.60 -9.42 -11.38
CA GLY A 86 1.35 -8.31 -12.29
C GLY A 86 -0.12 -7.89 -12.42
N MET A 87 -1.04 -8.68 -11.87
CA MET A 87 -2.47 -8.40 -11.96
C MET A 87 -2.88 -7.18 -11.15
N GLU A 88 -3.68 -6.30 -11.76
CA GLU A 88 -4.32 -5.19 -11.08
C GLU A 88 -5.52 -5.70 -10.29
N ILE A 89 -5.37 -5.72 -8.96
CA ILE A 89 -6.43 -6.20 -8.04
C ILE A 89 -7.21 -5.08 -7.38
N ILE A 90 -6.67 -3.87 -7.33
CA ILE A 90 -7.35 -2.68 -6.81
C ILE A 90 -7.59 -1.72 -7.97
N ARG A 91 -8.85 -1.27 -8.14
CA ARG A 91 -9.23 -0.37 -9.23
C ARG A 91 -10.12 0.76 -8.73
N GLY A 92 -9.74 2.00 -9.05
CA GLY A 92 -10.58 3.18 -8.98
C GLY A 92 -10.97 3.66 -7.59
N VAL A 93 -10.19 3.36 -6.55
CA VAL A 93 -10.49 3.81 -5.19
C VAL A 93 -10.07 5.26 -5.03
N LYS A 94 -11.00 6.13 -4.68
CA LYS A 94 -10.76 7.55 -4.46
C LYS A 94 -10.84 7.91 -2.97
N ALA A 95 -10.21 9.02 -2.61
CA ALA A 95 -10.37 9.62 -1.29
C ALA A 95 -11.84 9.92 -1.02
N ASP A 96 -12.27 9.74 0.20
CA ASP A 96 -13.63 9.98 0.67
C ASP A 96 -13.65 11.15 1.64
N ALA A 97 -14.39 12.19 1.31
CA ALA A 97 -14.47 13.41 2.10
C ALA A 97 -15.20 13.23 3.44
N SER A 98 -15.88 12.11 3.65
CA SER A 98 -16.58 11.81 4.92
C SER A 98 -15.64 11.45 6.07
N GLY A 99 -14.37 11.22 5.80
CA GLY A 99 -13.38 10.88 6.81
C GLY A 99 -11.96 11.34 6.46
N GLU A 100 -11.17 11.61 7.49
CA GLU A 100 -9.75 11.92 7.33
C GLU A 100 -8.98 10.64 7.00
N ASN A 101 -8.05 10.71 6.04
CA ASN A 101 -7.23 9.58 5.59
C ASN A 101 -8.07 8.35 5.20
N LEU A 102 -9.22 8.58 4.58
CA LEU A 102 -10.16 7.56 4.16
C LEU A 102 -10.19 7.46 2.63
N TRP A 103 -10.03 6.25 2.10
CA TRP A 103 -10.21 5.91 0.68
C TRP A 103 -11.31 4.86 0.58
N ALA A 104 -12.50 5.28 0.21
CA ALA A 104 -13.69 4.42 0.19
C ALA A 104 -14.64 4.74 -0.96
N ASN A 105 -14.31 5.71 -1.83
CA ASN A 105 -15.20 6.16 -2.87
C ASN A 105 -14.97 5.41 -4.19
N GLY A 106 -15.96 4.61 -4.60
CA GLY A 106 -16.11 4.04 -5.93
C GLY A 106 -15.22 2.85 -6.30
N GLY A 107 -14.27 2.45 -5.45
CA GLY A 107 -13.28 1.45 -5.81
C GLY A 107 -13.65 0.01 -5.51
N LYS A 108 -12.94 -0.90 -6.19
CA LYS A 108 -13.06 -2.35 -6.02
C LYS A 108 -11.72 -3.00 -5.74
N ILE A 109 -11.77 -4.10 -4.97
CA ILE A 109 -10.64 -5.02 -4.78
C ILE A 109 -11.07 -6.43 -5.20
N LEU A 110 -10.22 -7.07 -5.98
CA LEU A 110 -10.38 -8.46 -6.43
C LEU A 110 -9.58 -9.40 -5.52
N ASP A 111 -10.18 -10.50 -5.13
CA ASP A 111 -9.45 -11.66 -4.62
C ASP A 111 -9.18 -12.62 -5.80
N PRO A 112 -7.93 -12.70 -6.29
CA PRO A 112 -7.62 -13.48 -7.47
C PRO A 112 -7.67 -15.00 -7.22
N GLU A 113 -7.70 -15.44 -5.96
CA GLU A 113 -7.78 -16.87 -5.63
C GLU A 113 -9.19 -17.44 -5.83
N ASN A 114 -10.22 -16.61 -5.69
CA ASN A 114 -11.61 -17.01 -5.84
C ASN A 114 -12.40 -16.20 -6.90
N GLY A 115 -11.76 -15.22 -7.54
CA GLY A 115 -12.36 -14.39 -8.57
C GLY A 115 -13.45 -13.43 -8.08
N LYS A 116 -13.60 -13.26 -6.78
CA LYS A 116 -14.62 -12.36 -6.20
C LYS A 116 -14.10 -10.93 -6.09
N GLU A 117 -14.98 -10.01 -6.42
CA GLU A 117 -14.73 -8.58 -6.34
C GLU A 117 -15.54 -7.95 -5.20
N TYR A 118 -14.86 -7.10 -4.41
CA TYR A 118 -15.43 -6.45 -3.24
C TYR A 118 -15.36 -4.93 -3.39
N THR A 119 -16.35 -4.22 -2.86
CA THR A 119 -16.20 -2.79 -2.61
C THR A 119 -15.17 -2.61 -1.51
N VAL A 120 -14.23 -1.68 -1.68
CA VAL A 120 -13.09 -1.56 -0.77
C VAL A 120 -13.07 -0.25 -0.01
N LYS A 121 -12.67 -0.34 1.25
CA LYS A 121 -12.33 0.78 2.11
C LYS A 121 -10.90 0.60 2.61
N MET A 122 -10.10 1.65 2.51
CA MET A 122 -8.71 1.67 2.97
C MET A 122 -8.47 2.82 3.92
N VAL A 123 -7.79 2.54 5.03
CA VAL A 123 -7.43 3.51 6.07
C VAL A 123 -5.99 3.28 6.49
N PRO A 124 -5.04 4.16 6.15
CA PRO A 124 -3.70 4.13 6.71
C PRO A 124 -3.72 4.29 8.22
N GLN A 125 -2.87 3.57 8.91
CA GLN A 125 -2.78 3.53 10.36
C GLN A 125 -1.33 3.60 10.82
N GLU A 126 -1.12 3.90 12.09
CA GLU A 126 0.20 3.94 12.74
C GLU A 126 1.23 4.75 11.96
N GLY A 127 0.89 5.99 11.60
CA GLY A 127 1.78 6.87 10.84
C GLY A 127 2.07 6.36 9.42
N GLY A 128 1.16 5.58 8.83
CA GLY A 128 1.33 5.01 7.49
C GLY A 128 2.13 3.70 7.46
N LYS A 129 2.45 3.12 8.60
CA LYS A 129 3.15 1.81 8.69
C LYS A 129 2.23 0.64 8.39
N LYS A 130 0.93 0.81 8.63
CA LYS A 130 -0.12 -0.18 8.38
C LYS A 130 -1.19 0.37 7.48
N LEU A 131 -1.83 -0.50 6.71
CA LEU A 131 -3.01 -0.18 5.91
C LEU A 131 -4.13 -1.15 6.28
N GLN A 132 -5.19 -0.61 6.88
CA GLN A 132 -6.41 -1.38 7.06
C GLN A 132 -7.15 -1.44 5.73
N VAL A 133 -7.38 -2.65 5.23
CA VAL A 133 -8.11 -2.92 3.98
C VAL A 133 -9.36 -3.71 4.32
N ARG A 134 -10.52 -3.15 4.03
CA ARG A 134 -11.81 -3.81 4.26
C ARG A 134 -12.56 -3.97 2.96
N GLY A 135 -12.86 -5.22 2.61
CA GLY A 135 -13.69 -5.57 1.47
C GLY A 135 -15.12 -5.89 1.89
N TYR A 136 -16.09 -5.36 1.13
CA TYR A 136 -17.52 -5.57 1.36
C TYR A 136 -18.16 -6.29 0.19
N ILE A 137 -19.04 -7.25 0.50
CA ILE A 137 -19.91 -7.89 -0.45
C ILE A 137 -21.32 -8.01 0.18
N GLY A 138 -22.30 -7.24 -0.31
CA GLY A 138 -23.59 -7.13 0.36
C GLY A 138 -23.41 -6.66 1.83
N PRO A 139 -24.08 -7.32 2.80
CA PRO A 139 -23.98 -6.99 4.21
C PRO A 139 -22.69 -7.54 4.89
N PHE A 140 -21.91 -8.35 4.18
CA PHE A 140 -20.72 -9.00 4.72
C PHE A 140 -19.48 -8.20 4.41
N TYR A 141 -18.51 -8.26 5.33
CA TYR A 141 -17.19 -7.65 5.13
C TYR A 141 -16.09 -8.50 5.75
N ARG A 142 -14.88 -8.31 5.25
CA ARG A 142 -13.63 -8.84 5.81
C ARG A 142 -12.62 -7.73 5.90
N THR A 143 -11.93 -7.66 7.02
CA THR A 143 -10.87 -6.68 7.26
C THR A 143 -9.53 -7.38 7.34
N GLN A 144 -8.54 -6.84 6.62
CA GLN A 144 -7.14 -7.23 6.70
C GLN A 144 -6.30 -6.02 7.10
N THR A 145 -5.17 -6.28 7.73
CA THR A 145 -4.14 -5.28 7.99
C THR A 145 -2.91 -5.64 7.17
N TRP A 146 -2.56 -4.77 6.23
CA TRP A 146 -1.33 -4.91 5.44
C TRP A 146 -0.21 -4.11 6.08
N LEU A 147 1.01 -4.60 5.96
CA LEU A 147 2.20 -3.95 6.51
C LEU A 147 2.95 -3.23 5.39
N ARG A 148 3.38 -2.00 5.63
CA ARG A 148 4.19 -1.29 4.65
C ARG A 148 5.53 -2.00 4.47
N ALA A 149 5.88 -2.32 3.21
CA ALA A 149 7.18 -2.84 2.87
C ALA A 149 8.26 -1.77 3.12
N GLN A 150 9.40 -2.20 3.66
CA GLN A 150 10.56 -1.34 3.93
C GLN A 150 11.49 -1.30 2.73
#